data_082f6f29ae010814a0c4ec722cb741cc
#
_entry.id   082f6f29ae010814a0c4ec722cb741cc
#
_cell.length_a   1.000
_cell.length_b   1.000
_cell.length_c   1.000
_cell.angle_alpha   90.00
_cell.angle_beta   90.00
_cell.angle_gamma   90.00
#
_symmetry.space_group_name_H-M   'P 1'
#
loop_
_entity.id
_entity.type
_entity.pdbx_description
1 polymer ?
#
loop_
_entity_poly.entity_id
_entity_poly.type
_entity_poly.pdbx_seq_one_letter_code
_entity_poly.pdbx_strand_id
1 'polypeptide(L)'
;MAARPVVGRGTAVVLPCSSSVYILSIPMVATILVGMLCAHLLCFAVMFLLISKRLHGKTMGMDFFAVGNLLLGLAYVLQLLEGGPAWSVMSVVNHTFTLASPVVFWLGAMRFFGHAVPLWRPLLAVVVAYTSLQVLVQWSLGPVARYAMLSGMSALLFLVMASTVVYGVRTFAKDLYAEMVFFAALISGISLLNAIKFLKLLQGGLVALQMDANFQLVFYIYMSFLATVLPPSIVWLVLRRLTDELRHQAARDPMTQLLNRRGLTDALKQHFNARHAGAAHLLLIDVDHFKHINDTYGHQAGDAVLCHVAQVLQATVRRGDLAGRIGGEEFAAICLDADAVGVVHLAERLRGAMERQAIPADGSDQPLRCTITVGVSPAFVGVQALDGAMREADAALYRGKAAGRNRVEVALNPHDQALLAALNASAAQQTDAIG
;
A
#
# COMPACT_ATOMS: atom_id res chain seq x y z
N MET A 1 86.14 21.39 25.34
CA MET A 1 85.74 20.29 26.27
C MET A 1 84.28 19.97 26.02
N ALA A 2 84.04 18.82 25.39
CA ALA A 2 82.73 18.42 24.83
C ALA A 2 81.94 17.68 25.90
N ALA A 3 80.65 17.98 26.02
CA ALA A 3 79.63 17.18 26.72
C ALA A 3 78.72 16.52 25.73
N ARG A 4 78.67 15.18 25.70
CA ARG A 4 77.80 14.34 24.90
C ARG A 4 76.39 14.20 25.58
N PRO A 5 75.30 14.11 24.84
CA PRO A 5 74.01 13.76 25.43
C PRO A 5 73.87 12.23 25.58
N VAL A 6 73.28 11.82 26.69
CA VAL A 6 72.94 10.43 27.04
C VAL A 6 71.68 10.00 26.31
N VAL A 7 71.80 8.94 25.50
CA VAL A 7 70.68 8.28 24.85
C VAL A 7 70.06 7.25 25.83
N GLY A 8 68.87 7.49 26.31
CA GLY A 8 68.05 6.52 27.06
C GLY A 8 67.56 5.40 26.17
N ARG A 9 67.95 4.16 26.37
CA ARG A 9 67.46 2.94 25.76
C ARG A 9 66.09 2.59 26.40
N GLY A 10 65.02 2.81 25.70
CA GLY A 10 63.70 2.19 25.98
C GLY A 10 63.71 0.75 25.50
N THR A 11 63.64 -0.20 26.38
CA THR A 11 63.52 -1.63 26.11
C THR A 11 62.13 -1.89 25.57
N ALA A 12 61.99 -2.15 24.25
CA ALA A 12 60.81 -2.70 23.66
C ALA A 12 60.68 -4.19 24.07
N VAL A 13 59.66 -4.51 24.86
CA VAL A 13 59.28 -5.91 25.10
C VAL A 13 58.52 -6.37 23.86
N VAL A 14 59.20 -7.20 23.05
CA VAL A 14 58.55 -7.93 21.93
C VAL A 14 57.87 -9.15 22.53
N LEU A 15 56.54 -9.11 22.64
CA LEU A 15 55.75 -10.32 22.85
C LEU A 15 55.47 -10.97 21.49
N PRO A 16 55.71 -12.27 21.31
CA PRO A 16 55.32 -12.98 20.09
C PRO A 16 53.84 -13.27 20.16
N CYS A 17 53.03 -12.48 19.48
CA CYS A 17 51.60 -12.81 19.26
C CYS A 17 51.44 -13.29 17.83
N SER A 18 51.36 -14.60 17.65
CA SER A 18 50.97 -15.28 16.42
C SER A 18 49.44 -15.22 16.27
N SER A 19 48.97 -14.12 15.79
CA SER A 19 47.68 -13.99 15.09
C SER A 19 47.75 -12.72 14.25
N SER A 20 47.98 -12.90 12.95
CA SER A 20 47.87 -11.83 11.97
C SER A 20 46.43 -11.43 11.85
N VAL A 21 45.95 -10.60 12.75
CA VAL A 21 44.70 -9.85 12.55
C VAL A 21 45.05 -8.84 11.45
N TYR A 22 44.59 -9.11 10.23
CA TYR A 22 44.61 -8.14 9.14
C TYR A 22 43.71 -6.97 9.56
N ILE A 23 44.28 -5.95 10.20
CA ILE A 23 43.59 -4.68 10.41
C ILE A 23 43.47 -4.05 9.03
N LEU A 24 42.28 -4.20 8.41
CA LEU A 24 41.98 -3.47 7.19
C LEU A 24 42.19 -1.98 7.45
N SER A 25 43.02 -1.32 6.63
CA SER A 25 43.15 0.14 6.70
C SER A 25 41.84 0.83 6.36
N ILE A 26 41.52 1.94 7.02
CA ILE A 26 40.28 2.70 6.79
C ILE A 26 40.02 2.98 5.31
N PRO A 27 40.99 3.36 4.47
CA PRO A 27 40.80 3.53 3.03
C PRO A 27 40.33 2.24 2.33
N MET A 28 40.86 1.09 2.72
CA MET A 28 40.42 -0.20 2.14
C MET A 28 38.99 -0.55 2.53
N VAL A 29 38.58 -0.28 3.77
CA VAL A 29 37.18 -0.46 4.22
C VAL A 29 36.24 0.43 3.41
N ALA A 30 36.57 1.70 3.23
CA ALA A 30 35.75 2.63 2.44
C ALA A 30 35.64 2.19 0.97
N THR A 31 36.72 1.71 0.36
CA THR A 31 36.71 1.19 -1.03
C THR A 31 35.86 -0.06 -1.16
N ILE A 32 35.89 -1.00 -0.20
CA ILE A 32 35.03 -2.18 -0.19
C ILE A 32 33.58 -1.78 -0.04
N LEU A 33 33.25 -0.84 0.86
CA LEU A 33 31.89 -0.33 1.04
C LEU A 33 31.33 0.30 -0.25
N VAL A 34 32.12 1.11 -0.95
CA VAL A 34 31.72 1.71 -2.23
C VAL A 34 31.53 0.63 -3.30
N GLY A 35 32.41 -0.38 -3.34
CA GLY A 35 32.28 -1.52 -4.25
C GLY A 35 30.99 -2.32 -4.01
N MET A 36 30.67 -2.60 -2.74
CA MET A 36 29.40 -3.25 -2.36
C MET A 36 28.19 -2.38 -2.74
N LEU A 37 28.28 -1.06 -2.50
CA LEU A 37 27.25 -0.11 -2.88
C LEU A 37 26.99 -0.11 -4.38
N CYS A 38 28.04 -0.12 -5.22
CA CYS A 38 27.94 -0.26 -6.67
C CYS A 38 27.17 -1.54 -7.05
N ALA A 39 27.58 -2.68 -6.48
CA ALA A 39 26.95 -3.97 -6.77
C ALA A 39 25.44 -3.95 -6.41
N HIS A 40 25.08 -3.45 -5.22
CA HIS A 40 23.68 -3.33 -4.81
C HIS A 40 22.87 -2.45 -5.79
N LEU A 41 23.36 -1.25 -6.10
CA LEU A 41 22.64 -0.31 -6.97
C LEU A 41 22.45 -0.90 -8.38
N LEU A 42 23.47 -1.53 -8.96
CA LEU A 42 23.36 -2.14 -10.28
C LEU A 42 22.43 -3.37 -10.28
N CYS A 43 22.50 -4.22 -9.27
CA CYS A 43 21.56 -5.34 -9.11
C CYS A 43 20.11 -4.86 -9.00
N PHE A 44 19.86 -3.82 -8.19
CA PHE A 44 18.51 -3.27 -8.05
C PHE A 44 18.05 -2.52 -9.30
N ALA A 45 18.95 -1.90 -10.07
CA ALA A 45 18.60 -1.33 -11.37
C ALA A 45 18.05 -2.39 -12.32
N VAL A 46 18.71 -3.56 -12.41
CA VAL A 46 18.24 -4.70 -13.22
C VAL A 46 16.92 -5.23 -12.68
N MET A 47 16.80 -5.42 -11.37
CA MET A 47 15.58 -5.91 -10.73
C MET A 47 14.38 -5.00 -11.03
N PHE A 48 14.51 -3.69 -10.83
CA PHE A 48 13.44 -2.73 -11.12
C PHE A 48 13.06 -2.70 -12.61
N LEU A 49 14.05 -2.84 -13.51
CA LEU A 49 13.78 -2.93 -14.94
C LEU A 49 12.98 -4.18 -15.29
N LEU A 50 13.32 -5.34 -14.72
CA LEU A 50 12.59 -6.58 -14.93
C LEU A 50 11.15 -6.49 -14.40
N ILE A 51 10.97 -5.93 -13.21
CA ILE A 51 9.64 -5.70 -12.62
C ILE A 51 8.83 -4.75 -13.51
N SER A 52 9.42 -3.63 -13.95
CA SER A 52 8.76 -2.65 -14.82
C SER A 52 8.24 -3.29 -16.11
N LYS A 53 9.04 -4.16 -16.76
CA LYS A 53 8.63 -4.90 -17.98
C LYS A 53 7.45 -5.85 -17.71
N ARG A 54 7.35 -6.45 -16.51
CA ARG A 54 6.27 -7.38 -16.14
C ARG A 54 4.96 -6.68 -15.79
N LEU A 55 5.00 -5.42 -15.38
CA LEU A 55 3.82 -4.66 -14.95
C LEU A 55 2.93 -4.12 -16.09
N HIS A 56 3.22 -4.43 -17.38
CA HIS A 56 2.39 -4.17 -18.57
C HIS A 56 1.65 -2.82 -18.52
N GLY A 57 2.41 -1.71 -18.50
CA GLY A 57 1.85 -0.34 -18.56
C GLY A 57 1.53 0.32 -17.19
N LYS A 58 1.42 -0.43 -16.11
CA LYS A 58 1.27 0.12 -14.73
C LYS A 58 2.62 0.13 -14.02
N THR A 59 3.62 0.84 -14.55
CA THR A 59 5.01 0.76 -14.05
C THR A 59 5.19 1.28 -12.63
N MET A 60 4.24 2.05 -12.10
CA MET A 60 4.29 2.64 -10.73
C MET A 60 5.66 3.26 -10.39
N GLY A 61 6.37 3.78 -11.40
CA GLY A 61 7.69 4.39 -11.24
C GLY A 61 8.88 3.43 -11.20
N MET A 62 8.68 2.11 -11.43
CA MET A 62 9.76 1.12 -11.41
C MET A 62 10.85 1.39 -12.47
N ASP A 63 10.45 1.88 -13.63
CA ASP A 63 11.34 2.35 -14.70
C ASP A 63 12.23 3.52 -14.25
N PHE A 64 11.67 4.47 -13.52
CA PHE A 64 12.43 5.57 -12.94
C PHE A 64 13.42 5.08 -11.86
N PHE A 65 12.98 4.22 -10.96
CA PHE A 65 13.86 3.64 -9.95
C PHE A 65 14.98 2.80 -10.58
N ALA A 66 14.72 2.10 -11.68
CA ALA A 66 15.75 1.39 -12.44
C ALA A 66 16.81 2.35 -12.98
N VAL A 67 16.39 3.43 -13.66
CA VAL A 67 17.30 4.44 -14.22
C VAL A 67 18.06 5.17 -13.11
N GLY A 68 17.40 5.57 -12.02
CA GLY A 68 18.05 6.23 -10.89
C GLY A 68 19.14 5.38 -10.22
N ASN A 69 18.86 4.09 -9.99
CA ASN A 69 19.86 3.15 -9.45
C ASN A 69 21.01 2.90 -10.43
N LEU A 70 20.74 2.81 -11.75
CA LEU A 70 21.76 2.67 -12.76
C LEU A 70 22.70 3.88 -12.79
N LEU A 71 22.15 5.11 -12.83
CA LEU A 71 22.95 6.34 -12.84
C LEU A 71 23.82 6.44 -11.58
N LEU A 72 23.25 6.19 -10.41
CA LEU A 72 24.00 6.25 -9.14
C LEU A 72 25.06 5.16 -9.05
N GLY A 73 24.74 3.93 -9.47
CA GLY A 73 25.69 2.82 -9.52
C GLY A 73 26.86 3.11 -10.45
N LEU A 74 26.60 3.63 -11.64
CA LEU A 74 27.67 4.04 -12.59
C LEU A 74 28.48 5.22 -12.05
N ALA A 75 27.86 6.19 -11.35
CA ALA A 75 28.59 7.28 -10.71
C ALA A 75 29.62 6.77 -9.69
N TYR A 76 29.24 5.83 -8.83
CA TYR A 76 30.18 5.25 -7.87
C TYR A 76 31.25 4.36 -8.52
N VAL A 77 30.93 3.67 -9.62
CA VAL A 77 31.96 2.95 -10.42
C VAL A 77 32.99 3.94 -10.96
N LEU A 78 32.55 5.06 -11.55
CA LEU A 78 33.45 6.11 -12.04
C LEU A 78 34.27 6.72 -10.90
N GLN A 79 33.69 6.92 -9.74
CA GLN A 79 34.42 7.40 -8.55
C GLN A 79 35.53 6.45 -8.10
N LEU A 80 35.31 5.14 -8.13
CA LEU A 80 36.35 4.15 -7.79
C LEU A 80 37.47 4.13 -8.84
N LEU A 81 37.17 4.35 -10.10
CA LEU A 81 38.17 4.38 -11.19
C LEU A 81 38.98 5.69 -11.21
N GLU A 82 38.42 6.79 -10.72
CA GLU A 82 39.07 8.12 -10.72
C GLU A 82 40.19 8.24 -9.71
N GLY A 83 40.14 7.52 -8.62
CA GLY A 83 41.20 7.44 -7.59
C GLY A 83 41.40 8.68 -6.72
N GLY A 84 40.79 9.83 -7.03
CA GLY A 84 40.88 11.04 -6.23
C GLY A 84 40.21 12.27 -6.87
N PRO A 85 40.11 13.40 -6.13
CA PRO A 85 39.43 14.60 -6.62
C PRO A 85 40.26 15.34 -7.67
N ALA A 86 40.07 14.96 -8.94
CA ALA A 86 40.71 15.58 -10.08
C ALA A 86 39.70 16.19 -11.06
N TRP A 87 40.16 17.12 -11.91
CA TRP A 87 39.41 17.60 -13.04
C TRP A 87 39.62 16.69 -14.24
N SER A 88 38.64 15.91 -14.57
CA SER A 88 38.64 14.97 -15.70
C SER A 88 37.24 14.86 -16.31
N VAL A 89 37.14 14.35 -17.52
CA VAL A 89 35.84 14.01 -18.13
C VAL A 89 35.09 13.01 -17.26
N MET A 90 35.81 12.06 -16.66
CA MET A 90 35.23 11.06 -15.75
C MET A 90 34.59 11.72 -14.52
N SER A 91 35.28 12.71 -13.91
CA SER A 91 34.74 13.50 -12.80
C SER A 91 33.48 14.28 -13.16
N VAL A 92 33.45 14.88 -14.36
CA VAL A 92 32.26 15.59 -14.86
C VAL A 92 31.08 14.65 -15.02
N VAL A 93 31.27 13.49 -15.62
CA VAL A 93 30.22 12.47 -15.81
C VAL A 93 29.74 11.91 -14.47
N ASN A 94 30.69 11.58 -13.57
CA ASN A 94 30.39 11.11 -12.21
C ASN A 94 29.46 12.09 -11.46
N HIS A 95 29.85 13.37 -11.38
CA HIS A 95 29.05 14.38 -10.70
C HIS A 95 27.68 14.57 -11.32
N THR A 96 27.61 14.55 -12.66
CA THR A 96 26.33 14.65 -13.40
C THR A 96 25.40 13.49 -13.08
N PHE A 97 25.92 12.25 -13.07
CA PHE A 97 25.11 11.07 -12.73
C PHE A 97 24.69 11.07 -11.25
N THR A 98 25.60 11.48 -10.36
CA THR A 98 25.30 11.60 -8.93
C THR A 98 24.15 12.58 -8.67
N LEU A 99 24.11 13.73 -9.38
CA LEU A 99 23.03 14.70 -9.20
C LEU A 99 21.75 14.31 -9.96
N ALA A 100 21.85 13.69 -11.13
CA ALA A 100 20.70 13.26 -11.91
C ALA A 100 19.90 12.15 -11.20
N SER A 101 20.56 11.28 -10.45
CA SER A 101 19.95 10.15 -9.76
C SER A 101 18.84 10.57 -8.77
N PRO A 102 19.03 11.47 -7.79
CA PRO A 102 17.94 11.91 -6.89
C PRO A 102 16.78 12.60 -7.61
N VAL A 103 17.04 13.27 -8.74
CA VAL A 103 15.97 13.84 -9.58
C VAL A 103 15.11 12.72 -10.17
N VAL A 104 15.74 11.67 -10.70
CA VAL A 104 15.02 10.50 -11.24
C VAL A 104 14.25 9.76 -10.15
N PHE A 105 14.82 9.59 -8.96
CA PHE A 105 14.13 9.00 -7.81
C PHE A 105 12.91 9.84 -7.39
N TRP A 106 13.04 11.16 -7.37
CA TRP A 106 11.93 12.06 -7.09
C TRP A 106 10.81 11.93 -8.13
N LEU A 107 11.14 11.91 -9.43
CA LEU A 107 10.17 11.66 -10.51
C LEU A 107 9.50 10.29 -10.36
N GLY A 108 10.26 9.26 -9.96
CA GLY A 108 9.74 7.93 -9.66
C GLY A 108 8.72 7.94 -8.51
N ALA A 109 9.01 8.68 -7.43
CA ALA A 109 8.07 8.88 -6.33
C ALA A 109 6.79 9.61 -6.80
N MET A 110 6.90 10.67 -7.62
CA MET A 110 5.75 11.34 -8.23
C MET A 110 4.91 10.38 -9.06
N ARG A 111 5.56 9.51 -9.86
CA ARG A 111 4.87 8.48 -10.66
C ARG A 111 4.16 7.45 -9.79
N PHE A 112 4.78 7.03 -8.68
CA PHE A 112 4.18 6.14 -7.70
C PHE A 112 2.90 6.74 -7.09
N PHE A 113 2.87 8.05 -6.83
CA PHE A 113 1.68 8.79 -6.38
C PHE A 113 0.67 9.11 -7.50
N GLY A 114 0.82 8.52 -8.70
CA GLY A 114 -0.15 8.63 -9.78
C GLY A 114 0.00 9.86 -10.68
N HIS A 115 1.04 10.68 -10.49
CA HIS A 115 1.29 11.83 -11.37
C HIS A 115 1.89 11.37 -12.70
N ALA A 116 1.32 11.85 -13.81
CA ALA A 116 1.85 11.58 -15.14
C ALA A 116 3.06 12.50 -15.43
N VAL A 117 4.26 12.02 -15.12
CA VAL A 117 5.51 12.77 -15.36
C VAL A 117 6.34 12.07 -16.44
N PRO A 118 6.91 12.82 -17.41
CA PRO A 118 7.85 12.27 -18.39
C PRO A 118 9.23 12.08 -17.75
N LEU A 119 9.97 11.03 -18.17
CA LEU A 119 11.33 10.77 -17.68
C LEU A 119 12.38 11.61 -18.42
N TRP A 120 12.37 11.55 -19.75
CA TRP A 120 13.52 12.01 -20.57
C TRP A 120 13.70 13.51 -20.61
N ARG A 121 12.61 14.28 -20.68
CA ARG A 121 12.70 15.75 -20.77
C ARG A 121 13.34 16.38 -19.53
N PRO A 122 12.87 16.13 -18.30
CA PRO A 122 13.50 16.69 -17.11
C PRO A 122 14.89 16.13 -16.85
N LEU A 123 15.15 14.85 -17.15
CA LEU A 123 16.46 14.24 -17.02
C LEU A 123 17.48 14.92 -17.94
N LEU A 124 17.16 15.08 -19.23
CA LEU A 124 18.03 15.75 -20.19
C LEU A 124 18.29 17.21 -19.80
N ALA A 125 17.25 17.92 -19.37
CA ALA A 125 17.38 19.31 -18.89
C ALA A 125 18.35 19.42 -17.70
N VAL A 126 18.23 18.53 -16.71
CA VAL A 126 19.12 18.49 -15.55
C VAL A 126 20.54 18.13 -15.94
N VAL A 127 20.73 17.13 -16.81
CA VAL A 127 22.06 16.70 -17.29
C VAL A 127 22.75 17.85 -18.01
N VAL A 128 22.09 18.54 -18.94
CA VAL A 128 22.68 19.66 -19.70
C VAL A 128 22.95 20.85 -18.77
N ALA A 129 21.97 21.27 -17.97
CA ALA A 129 22.10 22.42 -17.10
C ALA A 129 23.20 22.22 -16.05
N TYR A 130 23.21 21.04 -15.39
CA TYR A 130 24.19 20.77 -14.36
C TYR A 130 25.60 20.58 -14.92
N THR A 131 25.76 19.90 -16.06
CA THR A 131 27.05 19.75 -16.73
C THR A 131 27.64 21.11 -17.10
N SER A 132 26.84 21.99 -17.68
CA SER A 132 27.28 23.35 -18.01
C SER A 132 27.65 24.16 -16.75
N LEU A 133 26.81 24.09 -15.71
CA LEU A 133 27.02 24.80 -14.46
C LEU A 133 28.29 24.33 -13.72
N GLN A 134 28.55 23.01 -13.66
CA GLN A 134 29.74 22.50 -12.96
C GLN A 134 31.04 22.88 -13.69
N VAL A 135 31.02 22.98 -15.04
CA VAL A 135 32.18 23.48 -15.82
C VAL A 135 32.39 24.95 -15.49
N LEU A 136 31.36 25.77 -15.53
CA LEU A 136 31.43 27.18 -15.18
C LEU A 136 31.98 27.39 -13.77
N VAL A 137 31.43 26.69 -12.76
CA VAL A 137 31.87 26.79 -11.36
C VAL A 137 33.32 26.32 -11.19
N GLN A 138 33.71 25.24 -11.86
CA GLN A 138 35.12 24.77 -11.82
C GLN A 138 36.09 25.84 -12.27
N TRP A 139 35.79 26.56 -13.39
CA TRP A 139 36.69 27.56 -13.96
C TRP A 139 36.62 28.92 -13.24
N SER A 140 35.49 29.29 -12.65
CA SER A 140 35.32 30.57 -11.96
C SER A 140 35.64 30.54 -10.47
N LEU A 141 35.27 29.46 -9.77
CA LEU A 141 35.34 29.36 -8.31
C LEU A 141 36.24 28.19 -7.82
N GLY A 142 36.69 27.35 -8.74
CA GLY A 142 37.61 26.25 -8.45
C GLY A 142 36.92 24.95 -7.98
N PRO A 143 37.76 23.92 -7.70
CA PRO A 143 37.27 22.57 -7.43
C PRO A 143 36.45 22.46 -6.14
N VAL A 144 36.82 23.18 -5.07
CA VAL A 144 36.09 23.15 -3.79
C VAL A 144 34.64 23.57 -3.98
N ALA A 145 34.41 24.67 -4.72
CA ALA A 145 33.07 25.16 -5.01
C ALA A 145 32.25 24.16 -5.82
N ARG A 146 32.86 23.48 -6.78
CA ARG A 146 32.20 22.44 -7.59
C ARG A 146 31.71 21.26 -6.73
N TYR A 147 32.56 20.72 -5.84
CA TYR A 147 32.17 19.64 -4.92
C TYR A 147 31.14 20.11 -3.88
N ALA A 148 31.28 21.32 -3.37
CA ALA A 148 30.31 21.93 -2.45
C ALA A 148 28.94 22.09 -3.14
N MET A 149 28.91 22.60 -4.38
CA MET A 149 27.69 22.73 -5.17
C MET A 149 26.99 21.39 -5.35
N LEU A 150 27.71 20.30 -5.70
CA LEU A 150 27.12 18.96 -5.81
C LEU A 150 26.45 18.55 -4.50
N SER A 151 27.15 18.71 -3.38
CA SER A 151 26.65 18.30 -2.06
C SER A 151 25.44 19.12 -1.64
N GLY A 152 25.47 20.45 -1.83
CA GLY A 152 24.37 21.35 -1.50
C GLY A 152 23.11 21.08 -2.35
N MET A 153 23.28 20.89 -3.66
CA MET A 153 22.17 20.56 -4.54
C MET A 153 21.59 19.18 -4.24
N SER A 154 22.42 18.20 -3.95
CA SER A 154 21.95 16.86 -3.52
C SER A 154 21.16 16.93 -2.21
N ALA A 155 21.62 17.69 -1.22
CA ALA A 155 20.90 17.89 0.02
C ALA A 155 19.50 18.48 -0.21
N LEU A 156 19.38 19.50 -1.05
CA LEU A 156 18.12 20.13 -1.40
C LEU A 156 17.17 19.16 -2.13
N LEU A 157 17.70 18.39 -3.11
CA LEU A 157 16.89 17.43 -3.87
C LEU A 157 16.33 16.32 -2.99
N PHE A 158 17.15 15.77 -2.09
CA PHE A 158 16.67 14.77 -1.13
C PHE A 158 15.67 15.35 -0.14
N LEU A 159 15.81 16.59 0.28
CA LEU A 159 14.82 17.28 1.12
C LEU A 159 13.47 17.47 0.40
N VAL A 160 13.51 17.89 -0.86
CA VAL A 160 12.31 18.01 -1.72
C VAL A 160 11.66 16.63 -1.89
N MET A 161 12.45 15.58 -2.12
CA MET A 161 11.93 14.20 -2.23
C MET A 161 11.26 13.74 -0.93
N ALA A 162 11.89 13.95 0.23
CA ALA A 162 11.31 13.62 1.53
C ALA A 162 9.98 14.36 1.76
N SER A 163 9.93 15.65 1.45
CA SER A 163 8.72 16.46 1.55
C SER A 163 7.60 15.95 0.62
N THR A 164 7.96 15.56 -0.61
CA THR A 164 7.01 14.97 -1.58
C THR A 164 6.42 13.67 -1.07
N VAL A 165 7.24 12.80 -0.46
CA VAL A 165 6.78 11.54 0.14
C VAL A 165 5.79 11.81 1.27
N VAL A 166 6.08 12.73 2.20
CA VAL A 166 5.18 13.10 3.30
C VAL A 166 3.87 13.71 2.80
N TYR A 167 3.94 14.59 1.78
CA TYR A 167 2.75 15.19 1.20
C TYR A 167 1.89 14.17 0.45
N GLY A 168 2.51 13.31 -0.37
CA GLY A 168 1.83 12.28 -1.14
C GLY A 168 1.04 11.30 -0.29
N VAL A 169 1.55 10.97 0.90
CA VAL A 169 0.85 10.12 1.87
C VAL A 169 -0.45 10.73 2.37
N ARG A 170 -0.42 12.02 2.70
CA ARG A 170 -1.61 12.71 3.23
C ARG A 170 -2.76 12.77 2.23
N THR A 171 -2.44 12.78 0.94
CA THR A 171 -3.41 12.95 -0.14
C THR A 171 -3.82 11.64 -0.81
N PHE A 172 -2.92 10.65 -0.91
CA PHE A 172 -3.09 9.51 -1.80
C PHE A 172 -3.10 8.14 -1.12
N ALA A 173 -2.41 7.97 0.02
CA ALA A 173 -2.18 6.66 0.64
C ALA A 173 -2.16 6.75 2.16
N LYS A 174 -3.29 7.13 2.77
CA LYS A 174 -3.42 7.29 4.23
C LYS A 174 -3.14 6.00 5.01
N ASP A 175 -3.42 4.86 4.41
CA ASP A 175 -3.17 3.50 4.92
C ASP A 175 -1.68 3.11 4.97
N LEU A 176 -0.81 3.86 4.24
CA LEU A 176 0.64 3.66 4.21
C LEU A 176 1.41 4.75 4.99
N TYR A 177 0.73 5.47 5.89
CA TYR A 177 1.31 6.64 6.55
C TYR A 177 2.59 6.32 7.32
N ALA A 178 2.61 5.26 8.11
CA ALA A 178 3.75 4.90 8.95
C ALA A 178 4.99 4.54 8.12
N GLU A 179 4.81 3.73 7.08
CA GLU A 179 5.89 3.30 6.17
C GLU A 179 6.49 4.49 5.42
N MET A 180 5.64 5.38 4.92
CA MET A 180 6.10 6.54 4.16
C MET A 180 6.80 7.57 5.03
N VAL A 181 6.34 7.78 6.28
CA VAL A 181 7.05 8.64 7.26
C VAL A 181 8.43 8.05 7.57
N PHE A 182 8.53 6.73 7.72
CA PHE A 182 9.81 6.05 7.90
C PHE A 182 10.75 6.28 6.69
N PHE A 183 10.26 6.15 5.45
CA PHE A 183 11.08 6.44 4.27
C PHE A 183 11.48 7.92 4.16
N ALA A 184 10.57 8.82 4.47
CA ALA A 184 10.89 10.24 4.50
C ALA A 184 11.97 10.57 5.53
N ALA A 185 11.97 9.92 6.69
CA ALA A 185 13.01 10.06 7.71
C ALA A 185 14.37 9.55 7.19
N LEU A 186 14.41 8.38 6.54
CA LEU A 186 15.62 7.85 5.92
C LEU A 186 16.16 8.78 4.81
N ILE A 187 15.30 9.29 3.95
CA ILE A 187 15.68 10.24 2.89
C ILE A 187 16.17 11.56 3.49
N SER A 188 15.57 12.02 4.58
CA SER A 188 16.02 13.22 5.30
C SER A 188 17.41 13.04 5.91
N GLY A 189 17.76 11.82 6.35
CA GLY A 189 19.09 11.50 6.84
C GLY A 189 20.17 11.68 5.79
N ILE A 190 19.97 11.24 4.54
CA ILE A 190 20.95 11.47 3.46
C ILE A 190 20.99 12.95 3.05
N SER A 191 19.87 13.67 3.11
CA SER A 191 19.84 15.12 2.92
C SER A 191 20.75 15.82 3.94
N LEU A 192 20.59 15.47 5.22
CA LEU A 192 21.42 16.01 6.31
C LEU A 192 22.91 15.71 6.13
N LEU A 193 23.25 14.46 5.76
CA LEU A 193 24.65 14.10 5.52
C LEU A 193 25.28 14.88 4.35
N ASN A 194 24.51 15.13 3.27
CA ASN A 194 24.95 15.97 2.17
C ASN A 194 25.10 17.44 2.59
N ALA A 195 24.21 17.97 3.44
CA ALA A 195 24.34 19.31 4.00
C ALA A 195 25.58 19.45 4.90
N ILE A 196 25.87 18.46 5.74
CA ILE A 196 27.10 18.42 6.54
C ILE A 196 28.33 18.35 5.63
N LYS A 197 28.31 17.55 4.57
CA LYS A 197 29.39 17.46 3.57
C LYS A 197 29.63 18.81 2.89
N PHE A 198 28.58 19.53 2.53
CA PHE A 198 28.66 20.86 1.98
C PHE A 198 29.39 21.84 2.93
N LEU A 199 28.99 21.87 4.22
CA LEU A 199 29.62 22.73 5.22
C LEU A 199 31.10 22.36 5.47
N LYS A 200 31.41 21.06 5.53
CA LYS A 200 32.80 20.60 5.68
C LYS A 200 33.70 21.01 4.51
N LEU A 201 33.18 20.96 3.29
CA LEU A 201 33.87 21.43 2.08
C LEU A 201 34.16 22.93 2.13
N LEU A 202 33.24 23.74 2.62
CA LEU A 202 33.45 25.18 2.78
C LEU A 202 34.50 25.52 3.85
N GLN A 203 34.62 24.71 4.92
CA GLN A 203 35.53 24.95 6.03
C GLN A 203 36.92 24.32 5.80
N GLY A 204 36.96 23.08 5.28
CA GLY A 204 38.19 22.28 5.19
C GLY A 204 38.67 21.98 3.76
N GLY A 205 37.97 22.52 2.73
CA GLY A 205 38.34 22.27 1.34
C GLY A 205 38.26 20.78 0.95
N LEU A 206 39.08 20.38 -0.03
CA LEU A 206 39.09 19.00 -0.56
C LEU A 206 39.58 17.93 0.43
N VAL A 207 40.26 18.32 1.52
CA VAL A 207 40.69 17.40 2.59
C VAL A 207 39.46 16.70 3.21
N ALA A 208 38.32 17.34 3.24
CA ALA A 208 37.07 16.76 3.72
C ALA A 208 36.57 15.56 2.89
N LEU A 209 37.10 15.34 1.70
CA LEU A 209 36.76 14.23 0.79
C LEU A 209 37.73 13.03 0.91
N GLN A 210 38.73 13.11 1.74
CA GLN A 210 39.68 11.99 1.90
C GLN A 210 38.95 10.75 2.44
N MET A 211 39.27 9.60 1.88
CA MET A 211 38.57 8.33 2.17
C MET A 211 38.87 7.78 3.59
N ASP A 212 39.92 8.27 4.23
CA ASP A 212 40.29 7.97 5.62
C ASP A 212 39.58 8.85 6.66
N ALA A 213 38.85 9.87 6.21
CA ALA A 213 38.04 10.70 7.10
C ALA A 213 36.87 9.91 7.69
N ASN A 214 36.69 9.93 8.99
CA ASN A 214 35.59 9.27 9.71
C ASN A 214 34.20 9.67 9.12
N PHE A 215 34.08 10.90 8.65
CA PHE A 215 32.83 11.37 8.02
C PHE A 215 32.50 10.61 6.73
N GLN A 216 33.50 10.36 5.87
CA GLN A 216 33.29 9.62 4.62
C GLN A 216 32.87 8.16 4.88
N LEU A 217 33.45 7.54 5.90
CA LEU A 217 33.08 6.20 6.32
C LEU A 217 31.60 6.15 6.75
N VAL A 218 31.19 7.07 7.62
CA VAL A 218 29.78 7.20 8.06
C VAL A 218 28.85 7.44 6.85
N PHE A 219 29.24 8.31 5.93
CA PHE A 219 28.49 8.61 4.72
C PHE A 219 28.28 7.35 3.87
N TYR A 220 29.33 6.56 3.59
CA TYR A 220 29.21 5.34 2.78
C TYR A 220 28.48 4.20 3.51
N ILE A 221 28.63 4.07 4.83
CA ILE A 221 27.83 3.12 5.62
C ILE A 221 26.34 3.45 5.48
N TYR A 222 25.99 4.73 5.64
CA TYR A 222 24.61 5.16 5.53
C TYR A 222 24.07 4.96 4.10
N MET A 223 24.84 5.29 3.07
CA MET A 223 24.45 5.05 1.66
C MET A 223 24.27 3.56 1.36
N SER A 224 25.15 2.69 1.86
CA SER A 224 25.04 1.24 1.71
C SER A 224 23.81 0.70 2.43
N PHE A 225 23.50 1.21 3.62
CA PHE A 225 22.29 0.89 4.35
C PHE A 225 21.03 1.29 3.54
N LEU A 226 20.97 2.50 3.00
CA LEU A 226 19.87 2.96 2.16
C LEU A 226 19.72 2.11 0.89
N ALA A 227 20.82 1.80 0.20
CA ALA A 227 20.84 0.99 -1.00
C ALA A 227 20.35 -0.45 -0.74
N THR A 228 20.46 -0.94 0.50
CA THR A 228 19.99 -2.27 0.90
C THR A 228 18.52 -2.25 1.33
N VAL A 229 18.07 -1.21 2.02
CA VAL A 229 16.74 -1.15 2.64
C VAL A 229 15.68 -0.58 1.69
N LEU A 230 15.96 0.52 0.99
CA LEU A 230 14.93 1.21 0.19
C LEU A 230 14.40 0.39 -0.99
N PRO A 231 15.24 -0.27 -1.83
CA PRO A 231 14.73 -0.96 -3.00
C PRO A 231 13.76 -2.11 -2.68
N PRO A 232 14.05 -3.06 -1.75
CA PRO A 232 13.11 -4.09 -1.37
C PRO A 232 11.82 -3.51 -0.77
N SER A 233 11.93 -2.43 -0.01
CA SER A 233 10.79 -1.76 0.59
C SER A 233 9.87 -1.12 -0.46
N ILE A 234 10.43 -0.52 -1.50
CA ILE A 234 9.67 0.00 -2.65
C ILE A 234 8.93 -1.14 -3.36
N VAL A 235 9.60 -2.27 -3.60
CA VAL A 235 8.98 -3.45 -4.21
C VAL A 235 7.82 -3.96 -3.35
N TRP A 236 8.00 -4.03 -2.04
CA TRP A 236 6.96 -4.44 -1.11
C TRP A 236 5.74 -3.50 -1.17
N LEU A 237 5.95 -2.18 -1.20
CA LEU A 237 4.87 -1.19 -1.35
C LEU A 237 4.09 -1.37 -2.67
N VAL A 238 4.79 -1.61 -3.77
CA VAL A 238 4.16 -1.85 -5.07
C VAL A 238 3.37 -3.14 -5.07
N LEU A 239 3.92 -4.24 -4.51
CA LEU A 239 3.22 -5.51 -4.38
C LEU A 239 1.97 -5.38 -3.51
N ARG A 240 2.05 -4.70 -2.38
CA ARG A 240 0.90 -4.42 -1.51
C ARG A 240 -0.19 -3.68 -2.28
N ARG A 241 0.15 -2.61 -2.97
CA ARG A 241 -0.80 -1.82 -3.76
C ARG A 241 -1.46 -2.64 -4.88
N LEU A 242 -0.69 -3.47 -5.60
CA LEU A 242 -1.22 -4.37 -6.63
C LEU A 242 -2.16 -5.42 -6.03
N THR A 243 -1.81 -5.99 -4.88
CA THR A 243 -2.65 -6.95 -4.18
C THR A 243 -3.96 -6.31 -3.73
N ASP A 244 -3.92 -5.10 -3.19
CA ASP A 244 -5.12 -4.37 -2.79
C ASP A 244 -5.98 -4.00 -4.01
N GLU A 245 -5.37 -3.61 -5.13
CA GLU A 245 -6.09 -3.37 -6.38
C GLU A 245 -6.78 -4.64 -6.90
N LEU A 246 -6.09 -5.80 -6.86
CA LEU A 246 -6.68 -7.09 -7.23
C LEU A 246 -7.84 -7.48 -6.29
N ARG A 247 -7.68 -7.28 -4.97
CA ARG A 247 -8.76 -7.49 -3.99
C ARG A 247 -9.96 -6.58 -4.28
N HIS A 248 -9.71 -5.33 -4.66
CA HIS A 248 -10.76 -4.40 -5.07
C HIS A 248 -11.43 -4.77 -6.38
N GLN A 249 -10.75 -5.49 -7.27
CA GLN A 249 -11.34 -5.98 -8.53
C GLN A 249 -12.10 -7.29 -8.36
N ALA A 250 -11.88 -8.05 -7.29
CA ALA A 250 -12.67 -9.22 -6.99
C ALA A 250 -14.14 -8.80 -6.75
N ALA A 251 -15.07 -9.42 -7.49
CA ALA A 251 -16.51 -9.15 -7.35
C ALA A 251 -17.16 -10.03 -6.28
N ARG A 252 -16.45 -11.03 -5.76
CA ARG A 252 -16.96 -12.02 -4.81
C ARG A 252 -16.21 -12.00 -3.49
N ASP A 253 -16.92 -12.34 -2.42
CA ASP A 253 -16.32 -12.60 -1.11
C ASP A 253 -15.58 -13.95 -1.14
N PRO A 254 -14.32 -14.01 -0.71
CA PRO A 254 -13.50 -15.22 -0.83
C PRO A 254 -13.97 -16.38 0.04
N MET A 255 -14.64 -16.11 1.17
CA MET A 255 -15.13 -17.13 2.11
C MET A 255 -16.45 -17.72 1.64
N THR A 256 -17.41 -16.86 1.33
CA THR A 256 -18.79 -17.27 1.04
C THR A 256 -19.07 -17.44 -0.46
N GLN A 257 -18.20 -16.97 -1.34
CA GLN A 257 -18.36 -16.96 -2.79
C GLN A 257 -19.58 -16.16 -3.29
N LEU A 258 -20.31 -15.49 -2.40
CA LEU A 258 -21.32 -14.51 -2.76
C LEU A 258 -20.70 -13.26 -3.38
N LEU A 259 -21.49 -12.41 -4.00
CA LEU A 259 -21.02 -11.09 -4.40
C LEU A 259 -20.57 -10.31 -3.16
N ASN A 260 -19.48 -9.58 -3.26
CA ASN A 260 -19.15 -8.57 -2.25
C ASN A 260 -19.93 -7.27 -2.52
N ARG A 261 -19.82 -6.29 -1.65
CA ARG A 261 -20.52 -5.00 -1.78
C ARG A 261 -20.33 -4.36 -3.17
N ARG A 262 -19.11 -4.44 -3.73
CA ARG A 262 -18.79 -3.92 -5.06
C ARG A 262 -19.45 -4.75 -6.15
N GLY A 263 -19.34 -6.07 -6.08
CA GLY A 263 -19.98 -6.99 -7.03
C GLY A 263 -21.50 -6.81 -7.10
N LEU A 264 -22.15 -6.61 -5.94
CA LEU A 264 -23.59 -6.26 -5.86
C LEU A 264 -23.88 -4.94 -6.59
N THR A 265 -23.10 -3.89 -6.33
CA THR A 265 -23.29 -2.58 -6.97
C THR A 265 -23.11 -2.66 -8.47
N ASP A 266 -22.06 -3.38 -8.93
CA ASP A 266 -21.78 -3.50 -10.36
C ASP A 266 -22.83 -4.35 -11.10
N ALA A 267 -23.30 -5.43 -10.48
CA ALA A 267 -24.40 -6.24 -11.02
C ALA A 267 -25.73 -5.44 -11.09
N LEU A 268 -26.02 -4.65 -10.05
CA LEU A 268 -27.19 -3.77 -10.03
C LEU A 268 -27.12 -2.68 -11.12
N LYS A 269 -25.94 -2.12 -11.40
CA LYS A 269 -25.71 -1.20 -12.52
C LYS A 269 -26.05 -1.85 -13.85
N GLN A 270 -25.63 -3.10 -14.05
CA GLN A 270 -25.93 -3.85 -15.28
C GLN A 270 -27.44 -4.05 -15.44
N HIS A 271 -28.15 -4.39 -14.35
CA HIS A 271 -29.62 -4.52 -14.39
C HIS A 271 -30.28 -3.21 -14.82
N PHE A 272 -30.02 -2.10 -14.13
CA PHE A 272 -30.69 -0.82 -14.45
C PHE A 272 -30.23 -0.18 -15.78
N ASN A 273 -29.15 -0.64 -16.39
CA ASN A 273 -28.76 -0.24 -17.74
C ASN A 273 -29.57 -1.03 -18.84
N ALA A 274 -30.32 -2.04 -18.46
CA ALA A 274 -31.16 -2.78 -19.40
C ALA A 274 -32.41 -1.98 -19.78
N ARG A 275 -32.93 -2.16 -21.02
CA ARG A 275 -34.04 -1.35 -21.59
C ARG A 275 -35.36 -1.43 -20.83
N HIS A 276 -35.61 -2.46 -20.03
CA HIS A 276 -36.84 -2.71 -19.30
C HIS A 276 -36.58 -3.09 -17.84
N ALA A 277 -35.61 -2.46 -17.20
CA ALA A 277 -35.34 -2.69 -15.78
C ALA A 277 -36.52 -2.16 -14.94
N GLY A 278 -37.10 -3.04 -14.14
CA GLY A 278 -38.12 -2.69 -13.15
C GLY A 278 -37.50 -2.17 -11.85
N ALA A 279 -38.37 -2.01 -10.84
CA ALA A 279 -37.91 -1.63 -9.51
C ALA A 279 -37.20 -2.80 -8.82
N ALA A 280 -36.30 -2.48 -7.90
CA ALA A 280 -35.62 -3.44 -7.05
C ALA A 280 -35.97 -3.19 -5.57
N HIS A 281 -35.86 -4.23 -4.75
CA HIS A 281 -35.90 -4.15 -3.29
C HIS A 281 -34.63 -4.70 -2.70
N LEU A 282 -34.17 -4.11 -1.61
CA LEU A 282 -32.99 -4.55 -0.87
C LEU A 282 -33.43 -5.21 0.44
N LEU A 283 -32.90 -6.40 0.70
CA LEU A 283 -32.95 -7.06 2.00
C LEU A 283 -31.55 -6.92 2.64
N LEU A 284 -31.48 -6.32 3.82
CA LEU A 284 -30.31 -6.40 4.68
C LEU A 284 -30.51 -7.50 5.72
N ILE A 285 -29.53 -8.37 5.85
CA ILE A 285 -29.59 -9.59 6.64
C ILE A 285 -28.41 -9.59 7.59
N ASP A 286 -28.68 -9.81 8.86
CA ASP A 286 -27.63 -9.86 9.91
C ASP A 286 -27.81 -11.13 10.75
N VAL A 287 -26.69 -11.76 11.08
CA VAL A 287 -26.66 -12.98 11.88
C VAL A 287 -26.85 -12.63 13.35
N ASP A 288 -27.92 -13.10 13.94
CA ASP A 288 -28.25 -12.81 15.32
C ASP A 288 -27.20 -13.40 16.27
N HIS A 289 -26.72 -12.57 17.20
CA HIS A 289 -25.74 -12.96 18.23
C HIS A 289 -24.42 -13.54 17.69
N PHE A 290 -23.99 -13.15 16.49
CA PHE A 290 -22.79 -13.68 15.86
C PHE A 290 -21.52 -13.54 16.72
N LYS A 291 -21.36 -12.41 17.40
CA LYS A 291 -20.27 -12.24 18.35
C LYS A 291 -20.27 -13.30 19.46
N HIS A 292 -21.44 -13.62 20.02
CA HIS A 292 -21.56 -14.66 21.04
C HIS A 292 -21.18 -16.05 20.49
N ILE A 293 -21.52 -16.34 19.24
CA ILE A 293 -21.11 -17.58 18.57
C ILE A 293 -19.58 -17.65 18.51
N ASN A 294 -18.91 -16.58 18.05
CA ASN A 294 -17.44 -16.53 17.99
C ASN A 294 -16.80 -16.65 19.37
N ASP A 295 -17.34 -15.95 20.36
CA ASP A 295 -16.78 -15.93 21.72
C ASP A 295 -16.95 -17.30 22.44
N THR A 296 -18.00 -18.06 22.09
CA THR A 296 -18.33 -19.36 22.72
C THR A 296 -17.71 -20.55 22.01
N TYR A 297 -17.75 -20.57 20.66
CA TYR A 297 -17.38 -21.72 19.84
C TYR A 297 -16.14 -21.50 18.98
N GLY A 298 -15.55 -20.30 19.07
CA GLY A 298 -14.37 -19.91 18.28
C GLY A 298 -14.68 -19.44 16.88
N HIS A 299 -13.69 -18.77 16.27
CA HIS A 299 -13.84 -18.17 14.93
C HIS A 299 -14.14 -19.18 13.81
N GLN A 300 -13.65 -20.41 13.91
CA GLN A 300 -13.95 -21.45 12.91
C GLN A 300 -15.43 -21.78 12.86
N ALA A 301 -16.10 -21.84 14.02
CA ALA A 301 -17.55 -22.02 14.10
C ALA A 301 -18.30 -20.82 13.51
N GLY A 302 -17.85 -19.60 13.77
CA GLY A 302 -18.36 -18.39 13.13
C GLY A 302 -18.23 -18.42 11.60
N ASP A 303 -17.08 -18.84 11.09
CA ASP A 303 -16.86 -18.99 9.65
C ASP A 303 -17.81 -20.03 9.03
N ALA A 304 -18.05 -21.17 9.71
CA ALA A 304 -19.02 -22.18 9.29
C ALA A 304 -20.44 -21.60 9.24
N VAL A 305 -20.84 -20.81 10.24
CA VAL A 305 -22.13 -20.08 10.25
C VAL A 305 -22.25 -19.15 9.05
N LEU A 306 -21.24 -18.34 8.75
CA LEU A 306 -21.26 -17.43 7.59
C LEU A 306 -21.36 -18.16 6.26
N CYS A 307 -20.64 -19.28 6.10
CA CYS A 307 -20.75 -20.12 4.92
C CYS A 307 -22.15 -20.76 4.80
N HIS A 308 -22.74 -21.18 5.90
CA HIS A 308 -24.09 -21.73 5.92
C HIS A 308 -25.16 -20.68 5.54
N VAL A 309 -25.08 -19.47 6.10
CA VAL A 309 -25.97 -18.34 5.69
C VAL A 309 -25.87 -18.10 4.19
N ALA A 310 -24.65 -18.11 3.64
CA ALA A 310 -24.43 -17.94 2.21
C ALA A 310 -25.09 -19.05 1.37
N GLN A 311 -25.01 -20.30 1.80
CA GLN A 311 -25.65 -21.44 1.15
C GLN A 311 -27.18 -21.31 1.18
N VAL A 312 -27.75 -20.99 2.34
CA VAL A 312 -29.19 -20.79 2.48
C VAL A 312 -29.67 -19.63 1.60
N LEU A 313 -28.91 -18.53 1.58
CA LEU A 313 -29.22 -17.37 0.75
C LEU A 313 -29.19 -17.73 -0.74
N GLN A 314 -28.16 -18.43 -1.22
CA GLN A 314 -28.06 -18.90 -2.62
C GLN A 314 -29.20 -19.87 -3.00
N ALA A 315 -29.58 -20.75 -2.09
CA ALA A 315 -30.65 -21.72 -2.35
C ALA A 315 -32.04 -21.10 -2.35
N THR A 316 -32.24 -19.97 -1.66
CA THR A 316 -33.53 -19.35 -1.43
C THR A 316 -33.83 -18.22 -2.42
N VAL A 317 -32.83 -17.41 -2.83
CA VAL A 317 -33.00 -16.36 -3.84
C VAL A 317 -33.21 -16.98 -5.23
N ARG A 318 -34.07 -16.38 -6.05
CA ARG A 318 -34.34 -16.88 -7.40
C ARG A 318 -33.18 -16.56 -8.35
N ARG A 319 -33.14 -17.30 -9.45
CA ARG A 319 -32.17 -17.05 -10.52
C ARG A 319 -32.49 -15.67 -11.17
N GLY A 320 -31.55 -14.74 -11.02
CA GLY A 320 -31.69 -13.36 -11.48
C GLY A 320 -31.63 -12.34 -10.36
N ASP A 321 -32.02 -12.68 -9.14
CA ASP A 321 -31.76 -11.84 -7.97
C ASP A 321 -30.27 -11.87 -7.58
N LEU A 322 -29.82 -10.84 -6.84
CA LEU A 322 -28.45 -10.71 -6.44
C LEU A 322 -28.30 -11.07 -4.95
N ALA A 323 -27.28 -11.84 -4.61
CA ALA A 323 -26.94 -12.18 -3.23
C ALA A 323 -25.49 -11.82 -2.95
N GLY A 324 -25.24 -11.20 -1.80
CA GLY A 324 -23.91 -10.75 -1.44
C GLY A 324 -23.63 -10.69 0.06
N ARG A 325 -22.36 -10.69 0.41
CA ARG A 325 -21.86 -10.38 1.77
C ARG A 325 -21.29 -8.98 1.75
N ILE A 326 -21.80 -8.09 2.58
CA ILE A 326 -21.48 -6.65 2.56
C ILE A 326 -20.62 -6.21 3.76
N GLY A 327 -20.57 -7.01 4.81
CA GLY A 327 -19.82 -6.75 6.03
C GLY A 327 -19.35 -8.04 6.71
N GLY A 328 -18.90 -7.96 7.95
CA GLY A 328 -18.43 -9.10 8.70
C GLY A 328 -19.47 -10.20 8.83
N GLU A 329 -20.65 -9.88 9.41
CA GLU A 329 -21.80 -10.76 9.66
C GLU A 329 -23.05 -10.32 8.88
N GLU A 330 -22.87 -9.34 7.96
CA GLU A 330 -23.95 -8.71 7.21
C GLU A 330 -24.00 -9.23 5.77
N PHE A 331 -25.19 -9.63 5.37
CA PHE A 331 -25.48 -10.07 4.00
C PHE A 331 -26.56 -9.18 3.37
N ALA A 332 -26.65 -9.21 2.05
CA ALA A 332 -27.67 -8.52 1.31
C ALA A 332 -28.24 -9.41 0.21
N ALA A 333 -29.55 -9.30 -0.02
CA ALA A 333 -30.18 -9.77 -1.23
C ALA A 333 -30.85 -8.60 -1.94
N ILE A 334 -30.76 -8.53 -3.28
CA ILE A 334 -31.46 -7.55 -4.09
C ILE A 334 -32.40 -8.30 -4.99
N CYS A 335 -33.67 -8.13 -4.72
CA CYS A 335 -34.76 -8.69 -5.51
C CYS A 335 -35.07 -7.74 -6.69
N LEU A 336 -34.81 -8.20 -7.90
CA LEU A 336 -34.97 -7.44 -9.13
C LEU A 336 -36.36 -7.69 -9.69
N ASP A 337 -37.05 -6.67 -10.18
CA ASP A 337 -38.39 -6.80 -10.81
C ASP A 337 -39.39 -7.60 -9.93
N ALA A 338 -39.37 -7.34 -8.62
CA ALA A 338 -40.21 -8.03 -7.63
C ALA A 338 -41.22 -7.05 -7.00
N ASP A 339 -42.37 -7.56 -6.64
CA ASP A 339 -43.34 -6.81 -5.85
C ASP A 339 -43.04 -6.91 -4.35
N ALA A 340 -43.59 -6.02 -3.57
CA ALA A 340 -43.33 -5.96 -2.13
C ALA A 340 -43.73 -7.24 -1.38
N VAL A 341 -44.81 -7.90 -1.82
CA VAL A 341 -45.34 -9.13 -1.21
C VAL A 341 -44.39 -10.30 -1.44
N GLY A 342 -43.91 -10.48 -2.67
CA GLY A 342 -42.93 -11.52 -3.03
C GLY A 342 -41.62 -11.34 -2.29
N VAL A 343 -41.18 -10.09 -2.08
CA VAL A 343 -39.95 -9.76 -1.33
C VAL A 343 -40.12 -10.13 0.14
N VAL A 344 -41.22 -9.80 0.79
CA VAL A 344 -41.49 -10.16 2.19
C VAL A 344 -41.58 -11.68 2.35
N HIS A 345 -42.21 -12.37 1.45
CA HIS A 345 -42.26 -13.84 1.43
C HIS A 345 -40.86 -14.45 1.26
N LEU A 346 -39.98 -13.87 0.45
CA LEU A 346 -38.61 -14.31 0.33
C LEU A 346 -37.85 -14.11 1.65
N ALA A 347 -37.99 -12.94 2.29
CA ALA A 347 -37.35 -12.63 3.56
C ALA A 347 -37.78 -13.61 4.67
N GLU A 348 -39.08 -13.91 4.79
CA GLU A 348 -39.60 -14.89 5.75
C GLU A 348 -39.15 -16.32 5.44
N ARG A 349 -39.04 -16.70 4.18
CA ARG A 349 -38.51 -17.98 3.76
C ARG A 349 -37.04 -18.14 4.17
N LEU A 350 -36.22 -17.08 3.99
CA LEU A 350 -34.82 -17.05 4.41
C LEU A 350 -34.72 -17.19 5.94
N ARG A 351 -35.44 -16.36 6.67
CA ARG A 351 -35.50 -16.41 8.14
C ARG A 351 -35.86 -17.79 8.65
N GLY A 352 -36.97 -18.33 8.17
CA GLY A 352 -37.44 -19.65 8.58
C GLY A 352 -36.53 -20.81 8.15
N ALA A 353 -35.83 -20.69 7.03
CA ALA A 353 -34.81 -21.67 6.64
C ALA A 353 -33.61 -21.68 7.63
N MET A 354 -33.12 -20.51 8.00
CA MET A 354 -32.04 -20.39 8.99
C MET A 354 -32.45 -20.91 10.37
N GLU A 355 -33.66 -20.58 10.83
CA GLU A 355 -34.16 -21.03 12.14
C GLU A 355 -34.26 -22.56 12.24
N ARG A 356 -34.67 -23.24 11.14
CA ARG A 356 -34.86 -24.69 11.11
C ARG A 356 -33.62 -25.51 10.91
N GLN A 357 -32.62 -24.95 10.24
CA GLN A 357 -31.41 -25.68 9.87
C GLN A 357 -30.38 -25.70 11.00
N ALA A 358 -29.76 -26.84 11.17
CA ALA A 358 -28.66 -27.03 12.10
C ALA A 358 -27.33 -27.00 11.34
N ILE A 359 -26.36 -26.31 11.87
CA ILE A 359 -25.04 -26.11 11.26
C ILE A 359 -24.07 -27.11 11.87
N PRO A 360 -23.42 -27.97 11.08
CA PRO A 360 -22.35 -28.81 11.58
C PRO A 360 -21.19 -27.92 12.09
N ALA A 361 -20.79 -28.14 13.33
CA ALA A 361 -19.62 -27.46 13.89
C ALA A 361 -18.54 -28.50 14.19
N ASP A 362 -17.39 -28.39 13.53
CA ASP A 362 -16.24 -29.25 13.81
C ASP A 362 -15.81 -29.08 15.28
N GLY A 363 -15.77 -30.21 16.02
CA GLY A 363 -15.36 -30.23 17.43
C GLY A 363 -16.49 -30.04 18.45
N SER A 364 -17.76 -29.96 18.04
CA SER A 364 -18.92 -29.94 18.94
C SER A 364 -19.84 -31.13 18.70
N ASP A 365 -20.19 -31.84 19.78
CA ASP A 365 -21.17 -32.94 19.72
C ASP A 365 -22.61 -32.48 19.45
N GLN A 366 -22.88 -31.15 19.53
CA GLN A 366 -24.19 -30.60 19.26
C GLN A 366 -24.14 -29.65 18.06
N PRO A 367 -25.12 -29.78 17.14
CA PRO A 367 -25.21 -28.90 16.00
C PRO A 367 -25.54 -27.46 16.44
N LEU A 368 -24.84 -26.49 15.84
CA LEU A 368 -25.06 -25.06 16.08
C LEU A 368 -26.38 -24.63 15.46
N ARG A 369 -27.10 -23.76 16.12
CA ARG A 369 -28.29 -23.08 15.57
C ARG A 369 -28.08 -21.58 15.65
N CYS A 370 -28.42 -20.88 14.60
CA CYS A 370 -28.44 -19.43 14.58
C CYS A 370 -29.70 -18.94 13.87
N THR A 371 -30.08 -17.71 14.15
CA THR A 371 -31.17 -17.01 13.50
C THR A 371 -30.63 -15.80 12.77
N ILE A 372 -31.46 -15.21 11.94
CA ILE A 372 -31.16 -13.96 11.23
C ILE A 372 -32.28 -12.95 11.42
N THR A 373 -31.90 -11.68 11.49
CA THR A 373 -32.86 -10.59 11.39
C THR A 373 -32.72 -9.94 10.02
N VAL A 374 -33.84 -9.62 9.40
CA VAL A 374 -33.91 -9.10 8.02
C VAL A 374 -34.63 -7.76 8.00
N GLY A 375 -33.99 -6.74 7.45
CA GLY A 375 -34.60 -5.44 7.14
C GLY A 375 -34.83 -5.31 5.64
N VAL A 376 -36.06 -4.95 5.25
CA VAL A 376 -36.48 -4.83 3.84
C VAL A 376 -36.65 -3.37 3.49
N SER A 377 -36.05 -2.91 2.37
CA SER A 377 -36.22 -1.55 1.86
C SER A 377 -37.56 -1.37 1.08
N PRO A 378 -38.02 -0.12 0.92
CA PRO A 378 -38.98 0.21 -0.13
C PRO A 378 -38.45 -0.12 -1.52
N ALA A 379 -39.32 -0.18 -2.52
CA ALA A 379 -38.94 -0.27 -3.93
C ALA A 379 -38.07 0.93 -4.34
N PHE A 380 -37.03 0.68 -5.11
CA PHE A 380 -36.15 1.73 -5.64
C PHE A 380 -35.80 1.47 -7.11
N VAL A 381 -35.48 2.54 -7.83
CA VAL A 381 -35.11 2.51 -9.25
C VAL A 381 -33.80 3.27 -9.43
N GLY A 382 -32.87 2.66 -10.14
CA GLY A 382 -31.56 3.26 -10.41
C GLY A 382 -30.54 3.05 -9.28
N VAL A 383 -29.27 2.96 -9.66
CA VAL A 383 -28.14 2.72 -8.71
C VAL A 383 -27.99 3.88 -7.72
N GLN A 384 -28.34 5.10 -8.11
CA GLN A 384 -28.26 6.30 -7.27
C GLN A 384 -29.18 6.21 -6.04
N ALA A 385 -30.26 5.43 -6.13
CA ALA A 385 -31.20 5.23 -5.02
C ALA A 385 -30.75 4.13 -4.04
N LEU A 386 -29.69 3.35 -4.37
CA LEU A 386 -29.20 2.24 -3.54
C LEU A 386 -28.81 2.70 -2.13
N ASP A 387 -28.11 3.83 -1.99
CA ASP A 387 -27.71 4.34 -0.67
C ASP A 387 -28.93 4.74 0.19
N GLY A 388 -30.01 5.19 -0.45
CA GLY A 388 -31.30 5.43 0.20
C GLY A 388 -31.93 4.12 0.68
N ALA A 389 -32.02 3.14 -0.21
CA ALA A 389 -32.58 1.81 0.12
C ALA A 389 -31.76 1.13 1.23
N MET A 390 -30.43 1.27 1.23
CA MET A 390 -29.55 0.78 2.31
C MET A 390 -29.93 1.39 3.66
N ARG A 391 -30.10 2.71 3.75
CA ARG A 391 -30.47 3.39 5.01
C ARG A 391 -31.84 2.95 5.52
N GLU A 392 -32.81 2.80 4.63
CA GLU A 392 -34.18 2.36 5.01
C GLU A 392 -34.19 0.90 5.49
N ALA A 393 -33.48 0.01 4.79
CA ALA A 393 -33.34 -1.38 5.20
C ALA A 393 -32.58 -1.52 6.52
N ASP A 394 -31.53 -0.71 6.75
CA ASP A 394 -30.76 -0.68 8.00
C ASP A 394 -31.64 -0.21 9.17
N ALA A 395 -32.43 0.84 9.00
CA ALA A 395 -33.41 1.29 9.98
C ALA A 395 -34.45 0.20 10.33
N ALA A 396 -34.91 -0.57 9.34
CA ALA A 396 -35.79 -1.70 9.56
C ALA A 396 -35.07 -2.83 10.31
N LEU A 397 -33.87 -3.20 9.89
CA LEU A 397 -33.03 -4.19 10.56
C LEU A 397 -32.77 -3.84 12.03
N TYR A 398 -32.47 -2.58 12.30
CA TYR A 398 -32.28 -2.09 13.68
C TYR A 398 -33.56 -2.27 14.53
N ARG A 399 -34.75 -1.94 13.99
CA ARG A 399 -36.03 -2.18 14.69
C ARG A 399 -36.22 -3.67 14.99
N GLY A 400 -35.91 -4.54 14.02
CA GLY A 400 -36.01 -5.99 14.19
C GLY A 400 -35.09 -6.51 15.31
N LYS A 401 -33.84 -6.03 15.35
CA LYS A 401 -32.90 -6.36 16.42
C LYS A 401 -33.40 -5.88 17.79
N ALA A 402 -33.95 -4.66 17.88
CA ALA A 402 -34.52 -4.11 19.10
C ALA A 402 -35.79 -4.83 19.59
N ALA A 403 -36.61 -5.33 18.65
CA ALA A 403 -37.87 -6.03 18.93
C ALA A 403 -37.69 -7.53 19.27
N GLY A 404 -36.44 -8.03 19.42
CA GLY A 404 -36.17 -9.40 19.88
C GLY A 404 -35.54 -10.31 18.86
N ARG A 405 -35.07 -9.78 17.72
CA ARG A 405 -34.37 -10.53 16.65
C ARG A 405 -35.25 -11.61 15.98
N ASN A 406 -34.62 -12.47 15.16
CA ASN A 406 -35.30 -13.59 14.44
C ASN A 406 -36.58 -13.17 13.76
N ARG A 407 -36.56 -12.09 12.98
CA ARG A 407 -37.74 -11.51 12.33
C ARG A 407 -37.41 -10.75 11.06
N VAL A 408 -38.44 -10.49 10.32
CA VAL A 408 -38.45 -9.60 9.13
C VAL A 408 -39.14 -8.29 9.53
N GLU A 409 -38.44 -7.18 9.31
CA GLU A 409 -38.97 -5.83 9.47
C GLU A 409 -38.91 -5.10 8.12
N VAL A 410 -39.98 -4.36 7.83
CA VAL A 410 -40.15 -3.75 6.52
C VAL A 410 -40.19 -2.23 6.63
N ALA A 411 -39.38 -1.54 5.84
CA ALA A 411 -39.44 -0.10 5.66
C ALA A 411 -40.30 0.19 4.41
N LEU A 412 -41.61 -0.02 4.52
CA LEU A 412 -42.51 0.22 3.40
C LEU A 412 -43.03 1.65 3.39
N ASN A 413 -43.26 2.18 2.20
CA ASN A 413 -44.10 3.37 1.99
C ASN A 413 -45.55 3.08 2.44
N PRO A 414 -46.34 4.09 2.79
CA PRO A 414 -47.70 3.91 3.27
C PRO A 414 -48.61 3.09 2.35
N HIS A 415 -48.38 3.17 1.03
CA HIS A 415 -49.14 2.40 0.03
C HIS A 415 -48.85 0.89 0.13
N ASP A 416 -47.57 0.48 0.23
CA ASP A 416 -47.17 -0.92 0.34
C ASP A 416 -47.57 -1.52 1.69
N GLN A 417 -47.57 -0.71 2.78
CA GLN A 417 -48.08 -1.12 4.09
C GLN A 417 -49.56 -1.43 4.04
N ALA A 418 -50.34 -0.59 3.38
CA ALA A 418 -51.80 -0.81 3.20
C ALA A 418 -52.08 -2.08 2.40
N LEU A 419 -51.29 -2.34 1.35
CA LEU A 419 -51.44 -3.53 0.51
C LEU A 419 -51.13 -4.82 1.29
N LEU A 420 -50.03 -4.82 2.06
CA LEU A 420 -49.66 -5.96 2.92
C LEU A 420 -50.68 -6.21 4.03
N ALA A 421 -51.18 -5.16 4.67
CA ALA A 421 -52.24 -5.28 5.68
C ALA A 421 -53.53 -5.88 5.11
N ALA A 422 -53.93 -5.47 3.90
CA ALA A 422 -55.10 -6.01 3.22
C ALA A 422 -54.91 -7.50 2.85
N LEU A 423 -53.74 -7.89 2.37
CA LEU A 423 -53.45 -9.30 2.03
C LEU A 423 -53.40 -10.21 3.27
N ASN A 424 -52.82 -9.75 4.38
CA ASN A 424 -52.79 -10.49 5.63
C ASN A 424 -54.20 -10.65 6.22
N ALA A 425 -55.05 -9.63 6.13
CA ALA A 425 -56.45 -9.72 6.54
C ALA A 425 -57.26 -10.73 5.69
N SER A 426 -57.01 -10.77 4.38
CA SER A 426 -57.61 -11.73 3.46
C SER A 426 -57.18 -13.18 3.73
N ALA A 427 -55.89 -13.38 4.04
CA ALA A 427 -55.36 -14.71 4.38
C ALA A 427 -55.92 -15.23 5.72
N ALA A 428 -56.04 -14.36 6.72
CA ALA A 428 -56.64 -14.70 8.02
C ALA A 428 -58.12 -15.12 7.87
N GLN A 429 -58.87 -14.41 7.03
CA GLN A 429 -60.29 -14.75 6.74
C GLN A 429 -60.45 -16.07 6.00
N GLN A 430 -59.51 -16.47 5.14
CA GLN A 430 -59.53 -17.78 4.49
C GLN A 430 -59.18 -18.94 5.44
N THR A 431 -58.40 -18.71 6.44
CA THR A 431 -58.05 -19.73 7.46
C THR A 431 -59.21 -19.99 8.40
N ASP A 432 -59.97 -18.95 8.77
CA ASP A 432 -61.15 -19.05 9.62
C ASP A 432 -62.39 -19.65 8.88
N ALA A 433 -62.35 -19.67 7.53
CA ALA A 433 -63.46 -20.24 6.73
C ALA A 433 -63.29 -21.74 6.43
N ILE A 434 -62.12 -22.34 6.79
CA ILE A 434 -61.79 -23.76 6.54
C ILE A 434 -61.73 -24.55 7.87
N GLY A 435 -61.78 -23.89 9.04
CA GLY A 435 -61.87 -24.51 10.36
C GLY A 435 -63.31 -24.53 10.87
#